data_8a0b17fe5947f9babb73a27c20416400
#
_entry.id   8a0b17fe5947f9babb73a27c20416400
#
_cell.length_a   1.000
_cell.length_b   1.000
_cell.length_c   1.000
_cell.angle_alpha   90.00
_cell.angle_beta   90.00
_cell.angle_gamma   90.00
#
_symmetry.space_group_name_H-M   'P 1'
#
loop_
_entity.id
_entity.type
_entity.pdbx_description
1 polymer ?
#
loop_
_entity_poly.entity_id
_entity_poly.type
_entity_poly.pdbx_seq_one_letter_code
_entity_poly.pdbx_strand_id
1 'polypeptide(L)'
;MTPELFIASKASEAIKALYNADIEPSALQVSVTRKEFTGDFTLVVFPLLRLSHSTPENTGNAIGEWLKANVPEISEYNCVKGFLNLLFSNLFWNELFGEIVADKDFGDLPTTGKNIMVEFSSPNTNKPLHLGHIRNNLLGDSVSRLLKASGNNVIKTTLVNDRGVHICKSMLAWLKVGNGATPESTGIKGDHLVGDMYVAFNDIYKKEVEDLIAGGMDEETAKKEAPCLKEAHEMLQKWEAGDKEVRDLWARMNGWVLKGFDESYKALGITFDKVYYESQTYLLGKELVRKGLDMGVFVKDPDGSVWCDLTADGLDRKLLIRSDGTSVYITQDLGTAERRFAEYHLDSHVYVVGNEQNYHFQVLKLILKKLGFEWSDNIFHLSYGMVELPEGKMKSREGTVVDADDLIQKMYEEARATSDESGKLADMSEEDKAKLYHMIGLGALKYFIIKVDPKKTMLFNPKESIDFNGNTGPFIQYTHARIRSILRKAAEKGIEYAASPLPKVELSAKEIRLIKLLNTFPAKIAEGAQAYSPAVIANYAYDLAKEFNQYYHDTPILKEENEDVLKMRLVLIDTLSAVLRKAMGILGIELPERM
;
A
#
# COMPACT_ATOMS: atom_id res chain seq x y z
N MET A 1 13.02 9.90 -22.99
CA MET A 1 13.21 8.52 -23.58
C MET A 1 14.01 7.69 -22.59
N THR A 2 13.68 6.40 -22.33
CA THR A 2 14.52 5.60 -21.41
C THR A 2 15.89 5.32 -22.03
N PRO A 3 16.96 5.18 -21.22
CA PRO A 3 18.30 4.85 -21.72
C PRO A 3 18.33 3.56 -22.55
N GLU A 4 17.54 2.55 -22.17
CA GLU A 4 17.43 1.29 -22.89
C GLU A 4 16.84 1.49 -24.30
N LEU A 5 15.79 2.29 -24.40
CA LEU A 5 15.16 2.59 -25.70
C LEU A 5 16.06 3.46 -26.58
N PHE A 6 16.81 4.40 -25.96
CA PHE A 6 17.81 5.19 -26.67
C PHE A 6 18.88 4.30 -27.30
N ILE A 7 19.50 3.39 -26.51
CA ILE A 7 20.49 2.43 -27.01
C ILE A 7 19.89 1.55 -28.10
N ALA A 8 18.69 0.99 -27.88
CA ALA A 8 18.03 0.14 -28.87
C ALA A 8 17.79 0.88 -30.19
N SER A 9 17.38 2.14 -30.16
CA SER A 9 17.21 2.98 -31.35
C SER A 9 18.56 3.19 -32.07
N LYS A 10 19.60 3.58 -31.33
CA LYS A 10 20.93 3.82 -31.92
C LYS A 10 21.62 2.54 -32.41
N ALA A 11 21.39 1.43 -31.74
CA ALA A 11 21.85 0.13 -32.21
C ALA A 11 21.12 -0.32 -33.49
N SER A 12 19.82 -0.02 -33.65
CA SER A 12 19.08 -0.26 -34.88
C SER A 12 19.69 0.54 -36.04
N GLU A 13 20.05 1.82 -35.84
CA GLU A 13 20.76 2.65 -36.83
C GLU A 13 22.13 2.03 -37.20
N ALA A 14 22.90 1.57 -36.19
CA ALA A 14 24.18 0.90 -36.41
C ALA A 14 24.03 -0.39 -37.25
N ILE A 15 23.04 -1.22 -36.92
CA ILE A 15 22.74 -2.48 -37.64
C ILE A 15 22.37 -2.20 -39.08
N LYS A 16 21.55 -1.17 -39.33
CA LYS A 16 21.21 -0.73 -40.68
C LYS A 16 22.44 -0.31 -41.47
N ALA A 17 23.33 0.50 -40.86
CA ALA A 17 24.54 0.97 -41.50
C ALA A 17 25.56 -0.13 -41.80
N LEU A 18 25.74 -1.07 -40.85
CA LEU A 18 26.78 -2.12 -40.94
C LEU A 18 26.33 -3.34 -41.77
N TYR A 19 25.06 -3.71 -41.67
CA TYR A 19 24.55 -4.98 -42.20
C TYR A 19 23.40 -4.82 -43.20
N ASN A 20 22.99 -3.57 -43.50
CA ASN A 20 21.84 -3.25 -44.37
C ASN A 20 20.54 -3.97 -43.98
N ALA A 21 20.31 -4.15 -42.67
CA ALA A 21 19.16 -4.84 -42.11
C ALA A 21 18.34 -3.88 -41.24
N ASP A 22 17.03 -3.92 -41.39
CA ASP A 22 16.09 -3.17 -40.57
C ASP A 22 15.67 -4.03 -39.38
N ILE A 23 15.84 -3.53 -38.17
CA ILE A 23 15.38 -4.16 -36.92
C ILE A 23 14.63 -3.13 -36.09
N GLU A 24 13.45 -3.51 -35.63
CA GLU A 24 12.70 -2.69 -34.70
C GLU A 24 13.46 -2.57 -33.36
N PRO A 25 13.62 -1.36 -32.79
CA PRO A 25 14.31 -1.17 -31.51
C PRO A 25 13.77 -2.07 -30.40
N SER A 26 12.46 -2.32 -30.37
CA SER A 26 11.80 -3.20 -29.39
C SER A 26 12.22 -4.67 -29.44
N ALA A 27 12.82 -5.11 -30.56
CA ALA A 27 13.37 -6.48 -30.71
C ALA A 27 14.78 -6.62 -30.12
N LEU A 28 15.43 -5.51 -29.79
CA LEU A 28 16.77 -5.48 -29.21
C LEU A 28 16.73 -5.59 -27.69
N GLN A 29 17.51 -6.52 -27.14
CA GLN A 29 17.59 -6.72 -25.68
C GLN A 29 18.67 -5.82 -25.09
N VAL A 30 18.23 -4.77 -24.40
CA VAL A 30 19.07 -3.84 -23.64
C VAL A 30 18.71 -3.95 -22.17
N SER A 31 19.71 -3.98 -21.29
CA SER A 31 19.53 -4.01 -19.84
C SER A 31 20.68 -3.29 -19.14
N VAL A 32 20.48 -2.94 -17.87
CA VAL A 32 21.56 -2.40 -17.02
C VAL A 32 22.74 -3.39 -16.98
N THR A 33 23.95 -2.89 -17.14
CA THR A 33 25.17 -3.72 -17.07
C THR A 33 25.32 -4.32 -15.68
N ARG A 34 25.68 -5.61 -15.63
CA ARG A 34 25.95 -6.31 -14.36
C ARG A 34 27.16 -5.72 -13.65
N LYS A 35 27.14 -5.74 -12.32
CA LYS A 35 28.18 -5.11 -11.47
C LYS A 35 29.62 -5.60 -11.72
N GLU A 36 29.78 -6.83 -12.20
CA GLU A 36 31.07 -7.42 -12.53
C GLU A 36 31.67 -6.94 -13.85
N PHE A 37 30.92 -6.19 -14.66
CA PHE A 37 31.39 -5.62 -15.93
C PHE A 37 31.40 -4.10 -15.91
N THR A 38 32.31 -3.51 -16.65
CA THR A 38 32.37 -2.06 -16.85
C THR A 38 31.36 -1.65 -17.93
N GLY A 39 30.45 -0.75 -17.61
CA GLY A 39 29.41 -0.24 -18.52
C GLY A 39 28.21 0.27 -17.75
N ASP A 40 27.38 1.05 -18.41
CA ASP A 40 26.09 1.52 -17.90
C ASP A 40 24.95 0.58 -18.31
N PHE A 41 24.94 0.23 -19.60
CA PHE A 41 23.95 -0.66 -20.19
C PHE A 41 24.59 -1.69 -21.13
N THR A 42 23.95 -2.84 -21.26
CA THR A 42 24.41 -3.96 -22.08
C THR A 42 23.40 -4.27 -23.17
N LEU A 43 23.86 -4.30 -24.42
CA LEU A 43 23.13 -4.83 -25.56
C LEU A 43 23.53 -6.31 -25.79
N VAL A 44 22.56 -7.20 -25.89
CA VAL A 44 22.79 -8.61 -26.20
C VAL A 44 22.88 -8.80 -27.71
N VAL A 45 24.05 -9.23 -28.20
CA VAL A 45 24.30 -9.32 -29.65
C VAL A 45 23.98 -10.71 -30.26
N PHE A 46 23.70 -11.72 -29.48
CA PHE A 46 23.46 -13.11 -29.98
C PHE A 46 22.34 -13.19 -31.06
N PRO A 47 21.22 -12.47 -30.94
CA PRO A 47 20.19 -12.48 -32.00
C PRO A 47 20.66 -11.90 -33.33
N LEU A 48 21.73 -11.08 -33.30
CA LEU A 48 22.26 -10.35 -34.46
C LEU A 48 23.27 -11.15 -35.29
N LEU A 49 23.74 -12.31 -34.80
CA LEU A 49 24.76 -13.12 -35.46
C LEU A 49 24.32 -13.63 -36.84
N ARG A 50 23.03 -13.82 -37.05
CA ARG A 50 22.48 -14.18 -38.37
C ARG A 50 22.62 -13.09 -39.41
N LEU A 51 22.73 -11.82 -38.97
CA LEU A 51 22.89 -10.65 -39.85
C LEU A 51 24.36 -10.34 -40.11
N SER A 52 25.16 -10.43 -39.06
CA SER A 52 26.60 -10.12 -39.12
C SER A 52 27.43 -11.23 -39.78
N HIS A 53 26.94 -12.49 -39.81
CA HIS A 53 27.68 -13.70 -40.21
C HIS A 53 29.07 -13.81 -39.56
N SER A 54 29.17 -13.35 -38.29
CA SER A 54 30.44 -13.22 -37.55
C SER A 54 30.32 -13.77 -36.12
N THR A 55 31.44 -13.74 -35.38
CA THR A 55 31.46 -14.16 -33.97
C THR A 55 30.74 -13.11 -33.10
N PRO A 56 30.25 -13.51 -31.90
CA PRO A 56 29.61 -12.56 -30.97
C PRO A 56 30.49 -11.38 -30.63
N GLU A 57 31.78 -11.58 -30.40
CA GLU A 57 32.75 -10.54 -30.09
C GLU A 57 32.96 -9.60 -31.25
N ASN A 58 33.16 -10.12 -32.48
CA ASN A 58 33.32 -9.28 -33.67
C ASN A 58 32.06 -8.46 -33.98
N THR A 59 30.89 -9.09 -33.83
CA THR A 59 29.60 -8.38 -34.03
C THR A 59 29.43 -7.26 -33.00
N GLY A 60 29.67 -7.54 -31.74
CA GLY A 60 29.59 -6.54 -30.67
C GLY A 60 30.59 -5.42 -30.83
N ASN A 61 31.85 -5.73 -31.19
CA ASN A 61 32.87 -4.72 -31.42
C ASN A 61 32.55 -3.83 -32.63
N ALA A 62 32.05 -4.40 -33.74
CA ALA A 62 31.64 -3.60 -34.90
C ALA A 62 30.51 -2.61 -34.57
N ILE A 63 29.49 -3.08 -33.85
CA ILE A 63 28.38 -2.22 -33.41
C ILE A 63 28.88 -1.17 -32.41
N GLY A 64 29.71 -1.59 -31.43
CA GLY A 64 30.28 -0.68 -30.42
C GLY A 64 31.15 0.42 -31.02
N GLU A 65 31.99 0.06 -31.99
CA GLU A 65 32.84 1.03 -32.71
C GLU A 65 31.98 2.05 -33.49
N TRP A 66 30.95 1.55 -34.21
CA TRP A 66 30.03 2.42 -34.93
C TRP A 66 29.29 3.38 -33.98
N LEU A 67 28.78 2.85 -32.86
CA LEU A 67 28.09 3.65 -31.85
C LEU A 67 29.01 4.74 -31.27
N LYS A 68 30.23 4.37 -30.87
CA LYS A 68 31.20 5.30 -30.32
C LYS A 68 31.57 6.42 -31.33
N ALA A 69 31.66 6.08 -32.61
CA ALA A 69 32.02 7.02 -33.67
C ALA A 69 30.87 7.96 -34.09
N ASN A 70 29.62 7.53 -34.00
CA ASN A 70 28.46 8.23 -34.57
C ASN A 70 27.47 8.76 -33.53
N VAL A 71 27.58 8.35 -32.25
CA VAL A 71 26.65 8.69 -31.17
C VAL A 71 27.43 9.41 -30.05
N PRO A 72 27.43 10.74 -30.00
CA PRO A 72 28.23 11.52 -29.01
C PRO A 72 27.90 11.21 -27.55
N GLU A 73 26.69 10.67 -27.29
CA GLU A 73 26.21 10.26 -25.97
C GLU A 73 26.89 8.97 -25.49
N ILE A 74 27.58 8.22 -26.35
CA ILE A 74 28.32 7.00 -26.01
C ILE A 74 29.82 7.30 -26.00
N SER A 75 30.44 7.21 -24.82
CA SER A 75 31.86 7.52 -24.65
C SER A 75 32.77 6.33 -24.91
N GLU A 76 32.39 5.17 -24.42
CA GLU A 76 33.20 3.96 -24.47
C GLU A 76 32.32 2.70 -24.60
N TYR A 77 32.93 1.62 -25.06
CA TYR A 77 32.30 0.30 -25.08
C TYR A 77 33.29 -0.80 -24.75
N ASN A 78 32.78 -1.94 -24.31
CA ASN A 78 33.52 -3.21 -24.28
C ASN A 78 32.57 -4.37 -24.61
N CYS A 79 33.07 -5.35 -25.32
CA CYS A 79 32.29 -6.55 -25.66
C CYS A 79 32.90 -7.79 -25.00
N VAL A 80 32.13 -8.44 -24.14
CA VAL A 80 32.54 -9.64 -23.41
C VAL A 80 31.61 -10.78 -23.75
N LYS A 81 32.06 -11.78 -24.48
CA LYS A 81 31.28 -12.99 -24.83
C LYS A 81 29.90 -12.67 -25.42
N GLY A 82 29.80 -11.67 -26.32
CA GLY A 82 28.56 -11.31 -26.97
C GLY A 82 27.64 -10.39 -26.15
N PHE A 83 28.13 -9.84 -25.06
CA PHE A 83 27.49 -8.77 -24.29
C PHE A 83 28.23 -7.48 -24.57
N LEU A 84 27.60 -6.60 -25.35
CA LEU A 84 28.16 -5.27 -25.66
C LEU A 84 27.77 -4.30 -24.54
N ASN A 85 28.72 -3.99 -23.69
CA ASN A 85 28.55 -3.03 -22.59
C ASN A 85 28.94 -1.63 -23.07
N LEU A 86 28.04 -0.66 -22.88
CA LEU A 86 28.17 0.71 -23.33
C LEU A 86 28.30 1.64 -22.12
N LEU A 87 29.20 2.62 -22.22
CA LEU A 87 29.31 3.72 -21.25
C LEU A 87 28.79 4.99 -21.90
N PHE A 88 27.94 5.71 -21.17
CA PHE A 88 27.46 6.99 -21.60
C PHE A 88 28.46 8.11 -21.28
N SER A 89 28.45 9.12 -22.12
CA SER A 89 29.23 10.35 -21.91
C SER A 89 28.54 11.28 -20.90
N ASN A 90 29.28 12.27 -20.41
CA ASN A 90 28.71 13.35 -19.61
C ASN A 90 27.59 14.11 -20.33
N LEU A 91 27.68 14.20 -21.66
CA LEU A 91 26.63 14.83 -22.48
C LEU A 91 25.28 14.15 -22.23
N PHE A 92 25.23 12.82 -22.35
CA PHE A 92 24.01 12.05 -22.13
C PHE A 92 23.41 12.27 -20.72
N TRP A 93 24.26 12.20 -19.68
CA TRP A 93 23.80 12.34 -18.31
C TRP A 93 23.29 13.75 -17.98
N ASN A 94 23.92 14.81 -18.54
CA ASN A 94 23.43 16.17 -18.42
C ASN A 94 22.06 16.34 -19.13
N GLU A 95 21.90 15.77 -20.33
CA GLU A 95 20.64 15.85 -21.08
C GLU A 95 19.52 15.09 -20.40
N LEU A 96 19.77 13.86 -19.97
CA LEU A 96 18.80 13.07 -19.22
C LEU A 96 18.37 13.78 -17.92
N PHE A 97 19.33 14.36 -17.19
CA PHE A 97 18.99 15.10 -15.98
C PHE A 97 18.17 16.35 -16.30
N GLY A 98 18.50 17.05 -17.39
CA GLY A 98 17.72 18.18 -17.89
C GLY A 98 16.28 17.79 -18.24
N GLU A 99 16.04 16.62 -18.87
CA GLU A 99 14.69 16.08 -19.13
C GLU A 99 13.94 15.82 -17.80
N ILE A 100 14.58 15.20 -16.81
CA ILE A 100 13.99 14.92 -15.49
C ILE A 100 13.56 16.22 -14.79
N VAL A 101 14.41 17.26 -14.81
CA VAL A 101 14.13 18.55 -14.18
C VAL A 101 13.02 19.32 -14.89
N ALA A 102 12.94 19.20 -16.22
CA ALA A 102 11.92 19.87 -17.02
C ALA A 102 10.53 19.24 -16.87
N ASP A 103 10.45 17.98 -16.49
CA ASP A 103 9.19 17.24 -16.30
C ASP A 103 8.61 17.54 -14.92
N LYS A 104 7.60 18.40 -14.87
CA LYS A 104 6.91 18.80 -13.62
C LYS A 104 6.15 17.66 -12.97
N ASP A 105 5.74 16.69 -13.77
CA ASP A 105 4.96 15.52 -13.34
C ASP A 105 5.84 14.26 -13.23
N PHE A 106 7.16 14.45 -13.20
CA PHE A 106 8.13 13.35 -13.17
C PHE A 106 7.75 12.27 -12.14
N GLY A 107 7.62 11.05 -12.62
CA GLY A 107 7.19 9.88 -11.87
C GLY A 107 5.69 9.57 -12.03
N ASP A 108 4.83 10.47 -12.50
CA ASP A 108 3.45 10.09 -12.86
C ASP A 108 3.44 9.35 -14.20
N LEU A 109 2.75 8.22 -14.22
CA LEU A 109 2.61 7.46 -15.46
C LEU A 109 1.41 7.97 -16.28
N PRO A 110 1.41 7.76 -17.59
CA PRO A 110 0.31 8.17 -18.46
C PRO A 110 -1.03 7.61 -17.99
N THR A 111 -2.09 8.40 -18.14
CA THR A 111 -3.44 8.00 -17.76
C THR A 111 -3.88 6.76 -18.55
N THR A 112 -4.33 5.72 -17.83
CA THR A 112 -4.83 4.47 -18.42
C THR A 112 -6.30 4.52 -18.75
N GLY A 113 -7.06 5.42 -18.13
CA GLY A 113 -8.53 5.47 -18.18
C GLY A 113 -9.25 4.39 -17.37
N LYS A 114 -8.53 3.48 -16.72
CA LYS A 114 -9.12 2.36 -15.95
C LYS A 114 -9.66 2.81 -14.61
N ASN A 115 -10.83 2.29 -14.25
CA ASN A 115 -11.46 2.46 -12.94
C ASN A 115 -11.12 1.27 -12.05
N ILE A 116 -10.38 1.50 -10.97
CA ILE A 116 -9.98 0.46 -10.01
C ILE A 116 -10.55 0.81 -8.65
N MET A 117 -11.31 -0.11 -8.06
CA MET A 117 -11.75 0.01 -6.66
C MET A 117 -10.78 -0.74 -5.74
N VAL A 118 -10.44 -0.11 -4.62
CA VAL A 118 -9.62 -0.74 -3.57
C VAL A 118 -10.41 -0.73 -2.28
N GLU A 119 -10.78 -1.92 -1.80
CA GLU A 119 -11.46 -2.10 -0.53
C GLU A 119 -10.47 -2.47 0.57
N PHE A 120 -10.54 -1.75 1.68
CA PHE A 120 -9.71 -2.02 2.85
C PHE A 120 -10.37 -1.53 4.13
N SER A 121 -9.77 -1.81 5.28
CA SER A 121 -10.27 -1.59 6.64
C SER A 121 -11.37 -2.57 7.05
N SER A 122 -12.57 -2.41 6.58
CA SER A 122 -13.76 -3.27 6.83
C SER A 122 -13.94 -3.66 8.30
N PRO A 123 -14.01 -2.67 9.22
CA PRO A 123 -14.04 -2.93 10.66
C PRO A 123 -15.42 -3.37 11.14
N ASN A 124 -15.46 -4.06 12.30
CA ASN A 124 -16.69 -4.38 13.01
C ASN A 124 -17.00 -3.29 14.05
N THR A 125 -18.26 -2.85 14.12
CA THR A 125 -18.66 -1.75 15.04
C THR A 125 -18.89 -2.21 16.50
N ASN A 126 -18.24 -3.28 16.92
CA ASN A 126 -18.27 -3.76 18.31
C ASN A 126 -16.95 -3.63 19.05
N LYS A 127 -15.94 -3.02 18.45
CA LYS A 127 -14.61 -2.86 19.02
C LYS A 127 -13.81 -1.77 18.30
N PRO A 128 -12.81 -1.16 18.96
CA PRO A 128 -11.93 -0.18 18.33
C PRO A 128 -11.03 -0.82 17.25
N LEU A 129 -10.39 0.03 16.45
CA LEU A 129 -9.34 -0.41 15.52
C LEU A 129 -8.11 -0.90 16.30
N HIS A 130 -7.37 -1.82 15.71
CA HIS A 130 -6.17 -2.40 16.32
C HIS A 130 -5.02 -2.53 15.31
N LEU A 131 -3.84 -2.95 15.75
CA LEU A 131 -2.64 -3.08 14.91
C LEU A 131 -2.89 -3.85 13.59
N GLY A 132 -3.73 -4.89 13.60
CA GLY A 132 -4.12 -5.59 12.36
C GLY A 132 -4.88 -4.68 11.38
N HIS A 133 -5.77 -3.80 11.89
CA HIS A 133 -6.44 -2.79 11.07
C HIS A 133 -5.45 -1.72 10.57
N ILE A 134 -4.47 -1.32 11.39
CA ILE A 134 -3.42 -0.39 10.94
C ILE A 134 -2.70 -0.97 9.72
N ARG A 135 -2.24 -2.23 9.78
CA ARG A 135 -1.58 -2.86 8.63
C ARG A 135 -2.46 -2.89 7.39
N ASN A 136 -3.71 -3.31 7.54
CA ASN A 136 -4.69 -3.33 6.46
C ASN A 136 -4.88 -1.94 5.83
N ASN A 137 -5.12 -0.94 6.67
CA ASN A 137 -5.35 0.44 6.29
C ASN A 137 -4.15 1.05 5.56
N LEU A 138 -2.95 0.85 6.07
CA LEU A 138 -1.73 1.38 5.48
C LEU A 138 -1.42 0.73 4.13
N LEU A 139 -1.63 -0.59 4.00
CA LEU A 139 -1.50 -1.29 2.73
C LEU A 139 -2.54 -0.81 1.71
N GLY A 140 -3.81 -0.73 2.11
CA GLY A 140 -4.90 -0.29 1.24
C GLY A 140 -4.71 1.13 0.72
N ASP A 141 -4.38 2.08 1.60
CA ASP A 141 -4.15 3.47 1.21
C ASP A 141 -2.92 3.62 0.31
N SER A 142 -1.80 2.95 0.66
CA SER A 142 -0.57 3.03 -0.14
C SER A 142 -0.74 2.38 -1.52
N VAL A 143 -1.42 1.24 -1.62
CA VAL A 143 -1.74 0.60 -2.91
C VAL A 143 -2.66 1.51 -3.74
N SER A 144 -3.65 2.15 -3.11
CA SER A 144 -4.54 3.10 -3.80
C SER A 144 -3.75 4.27 -4.38
N ARG A 145 -2.84 4.87 -3.60
CA ARG A 145 -1.97 5.97 -4.06
C ARG A 145 -1.02 5.53 -5.16
N LEU A 146 -0.45 4.33 -5.05
CA LEU A 146 0.45 3.74 -6.04
C LEU A 146 -0.27 3.47 -7.38
N LEU A 147 -1.48 2.91 -7.35
CA LEU A 147 -2.32 2.70 -8.52
C LEU A 147 -2.73 4.03 -9.15
N LYS A 148 -2.98 5.07 -8.36
CA LYS A 148 -3.25 6.42 -8.87
C LYS A 148 -2.01 7.00 -9.56
N ALA A 149 -0.83 6.89 -8.96
CA ALA A 149 0.43 7.34 -9.56
C ALA A 149 0.76 6.57 -10.85
N SER A 150 0.25 5.35 -11.00
CA SER A 150 0.36 4.55 -12.24
C SER A 150 -0.70 4.88 -13.30
N GLY A 151 -1.42 6.01 -13.16
CA GLY A 151 -2.33 6.55 -14.16
C GLY A 151 -3.76 6.02 -14.13
N ASN A 152 -4.17 5.31 -13.07
CA ASN A 152 -5.54 4.79 -12.95
C ASN A 152 -6.46 5.75 -12.18
N ASN A 153 -7.77 5.68 -12.47
CA ASN A 153 -8.80 6.24 -11.61
C ASN A 153 -9.04 5.27 -10.43
N VAL A 154 -8.75 5.71 -9.21
CA VAL A 154 -8.83 4.85 -8.03
C VAL A 154 -9.95 5.31 -7.12
N ILE A 155 -10.80 4.36 -6.69
CA ILE A 155 -11.90 4.55 -5.76
C ILE A 155 -11.58 3.78 -4.49
N LYS A 156 -11.34 4.49 -3.38
CA LYS A 156 -11.11 3.88 -2.07
C LYS A 156 -12.43 3.60 -1.37
N THR A 157 -12.63 2.36 -0.94
CA THR A 157 -13.86 1.96 -0.26
C THR A 157 -13.60 1.12 0.98
N THR A 158 -14.58 1.11 1.88
CA THR A 158 -14.63 0.22 3.03
C THR A 158 -16.03 -0.34 3.18
N LEU A 159 -16.15 -1.57 3.68
CA LEU A 159 -17.41 -2.18 4.10
C LEU A 159 -17.41 -2.28 5.62
N VAL A 160 -18.22 -1.47 6.28
CA VAL A 160 -18.36 -1.49 7.73
C VAL A 160 -19.34 -2.59 8.14
N ASN A 161 -18.90 -3.49 9.01
CA ASN A 161 -19.72 -4.57 9.56
C ASN A 161 -20.49 -4.05 10.78
N ASP A 162 -21.63 -3.41 10.52
CA ASP A 162 -22.45 -2.69 11.51
C ASP A 162 -23.67 -3.47 11.99
N ARG A 163 -23.81 -4.76 11.61
CA ARG A 163 -24.90 -5.64 12.04
C ARG A 163 -24.39 -7.02 12.46
N GLY A 164 -25.28 -7.77 13.08
CA GLY A 164 -25.03 -9.17 13.49
C GLY A 164 -24.99 -9.34 15.00
N VAL A 165 -24.92 -10.60 15.44
CA VAL A 165 -24.98 -10.95 16.86
C VAL A 165 -23.89 -10.30 17.70
N HIS A 166 -22.70 -10.05 17.13
CA HIS A 166 -21.60 -9.41 17.85
C HIS A 166 -21.92 -7.95 18.21
N ILE A 167 -22.66 -7.24 17.35
CA ILE A 167 -23.11 -5.88 17.65
C ILE A 167 -24.18 -5.91 18.74
N CYS A 168 -25.15 -6.86 18.63
CA CYS A 168 -26.18 -7.05 19.64
C CYS A 168 -25.60 -7.42 21.02
N LYS A 169 -24.47 -8.13 21.09
CA LYS A 169 -23.75 -8.41 22.34
C LYS A 169 -23.33 -7.14 23.06
N SER A 170 -22.70 -6.20 22.35
CA SER A 170 -22.33 -4.90 22.95
C SER A 170 -23.55 -4.08 23.36
N MET A 171 -24.62 -4.10 22.54
CA MET A 171 -25.86 -3.40 22.85
C MET A 171 -26.52 -3.97 24.11
N LEU A 172 -26.60 -5.30 24.24
CA LEU A 172 -27.16 -5.96 25.40
C LEU A 172 -26.36 -5.67 26.68
N ALA A 173 -25.03 -5.72 26.61
CA ALA A 173 -24.19 -5.39 27.76
C ALA A 173 -24.38 -3.92 28.18
N TRP A 174 -24.49 -3.00 27.22
CA TRP A 174 -24.77 -1.60 27.54
C TRP A 174 -26.10 -1.43 28.28
N LEU A 175 -27.13 -2.16 27.89
CA LEU A 175 -28.43 -2.17 28.60
C LEU A 175 -28.33 -2.75 30.00
N LYS A 176 -27.55 -3.84 30.20
CA LYS A 176 -27.44 -4.55 31.48
C LYS A 176 -26.53 -3.88 32.50
N VAL A 177 -25.38 -3.38 32.06
CA VAL A 177 -24.31 -2.89 32.93
C VAL A 177 -23.77 -1.51 32.56
N GLY A 178 -24.16 -0.93 31.42
CA GLY A 178 -23.63 0.35 30.94
C GLY A 178 -24.17 1.58 31.70
N ASN A 179 -25.21 1.43 32.53
CA ASN A 179 -25.77 2.50 33.37
C ASN A 179 -26.03 3.82 32.63
N GLY A 180 -26.39 3.77 31.33
CA GLY A 180 -26.63 4.95 30.50
C GLY A 180 -25.37 5.73 30.10
N ALA A 181 -24.19 5.14 30.23
CA ALA A 181 -22.92 5.74 29.83
C ALA A 181 -22.91 6.12 28.33
N THR A 182 -22.43 7.31 28.01
CA THR A 182 -22.22 7.80 26.66
C THR A 182 -20.80 8.34 26.52
N PRO A 183 -20.25 8.51 25.30
CA PRO A 183 -18.94 9.12 25.12
C PRO A 183 -18.84 10.51 25.78
N GLU A 184 -19.90 11.31 25.72
CA GLU A 184 -19.95 12.63 26.33
C GLU A 184 -19.94 12.58 27.85
N SER A 185 -20.62 11.60 28.47
CA SER A 185 -20.69 11.50 29.94
C SER A 185 -19.44 10.90 30.56
N THR A 186 -18.71 10.07 29.82
CA THR A 186 -17.53 9.36 30.31
C THR A 186 -16.20 9.96 29.86
N GLY A 187 -16.21 10.75 28.77
CA GLY A 187 -14.99 11.19 28.08
C GLY A 187 -14.26 10.08 27.33
N ILE A 188 -14.84 8.87 27.27
CA ILE A 188 -14.26 7.74 26.55
C ILE A 188 -14.69 7.84 25.07
N LYS A 189 -13.74 7.62 24.15
CA LYS A 189 -14.00 7.57 22.71
C LYS A 189 -15.06 6.51 22.39
N GLY A 190 -15.94 6.77 21.42
CA GLY A 190 -17.14 5.95 21.23
C GLY A 190 -16.89 4.48 20.88
N ASP A 191 -15.90 4.20 20.04
CA ASP A 191 -15.52 2.83 19.68
C ASP A 191 -14.88 2.06 20.85
N HIS A 192 -14.12 2.76 21.72
CA HIS A 192 -13.61 2.19 22.97
C HIS A 192 -14.74 1.89 23.95
N LEU A 193 -15.68 2.82 24.16
CA LEU A 193 -16.83 2.59 25.04
C LEU A 193 -17.65 1.37 24.61
N VAL A 194 -17.93 1.23 23.31
CA VAL A 194 -18.66 0.07 22.78
C VAL A 194 -17.81 -1.22 22.84
N GLY A 195 -16.51 -1.10 22.67
CA GLY A 195 -15.54 -2.17 22.87
C GLY A 195 -15.54 -2.70 24.30
N ASP A 196 -15.54 -1.81 25.29
CA ASP A 196 -15.65 -2.18 26.72
C ASP A 196 -16.96 -2.94 27.00
N MET A 197 -18.07 -2.55 26.37
CA MET A 197 -19.33 -3.28 26.48
C MET A 197 -19.25 -4.67 25.84
N TYR A 198 -18.48 -4.85 24.77
CA TYR A 198 -18.24 -6.16 24.19
C TYR A 198 -17.45 -7.08 25.13
N VAL A 199 -16.46 -6.55 25.85
CA VAL A 199 -15.71 -7.27 26.90
C VAL A 199 -16.64 -7.61 28.06
N ALA A 200 -17.42 -6.64 28.54
CA ALA A 200 -18.40 -6.85 29.62
C ALA A 200 -19.43 -7.94 29.28
N PHE A 201 -19.90 -8.00 28.02
CA PHE A 201 -20.74 -9.12 27.56
C PHE A 201 -20.03 -10.46 27.71
N ASN A 202 -18.77 -10.55 27.35
CA ASN A 202 -18.01 -11.80 27.44
C ASN A 202 -17.84 -12.27 28.90
N ASP A 203 -17.71 -11.34 29.85
CA ASP A 203 -17.63 -11.67 31.28
C ASP A 203 -19.00 -12.18 31.82
N ILE A 204 -20.11 -11.52 31.42
CA ILE A 204 -21.44 -11.99 31.72
C ILE A 204 -21.66 -13.41 31.16
N TYR A 205 -21.29 -13.61 29.89
CA TYR A 205 -21.44 -14.90 29.21
C TYR A 205 -20.64 -16.03 29.89
N LYS A 206 -19.37 -15.78 30.26
CA LYS A 206 -18.51 -16.74 30.96
C LYS A 206 -19.16 -17.17 32.28
N LYS A 207 -19.64 -16.20 33.07
CA LYS A 207 -20.27 -16.44 34.35
C LYS A 207 -21.55 -17.27 34.18
N GLU A 208 -22.43 -16.94 33.23
CA GLU A 208 -23.63 -17.69 32.96
C GLU A 208 -23.33 -19.15 32.53
N VAL A 209 -22.30 -19.36 31.70
CA VAL A 209 -21.85 -20.70 31.29
C VAL A 209 -21.32 -21.48 32.50
N GLU A 210 -20.51 -20.88 33.37
CA GLU A 210 -20.02 -21.50 34.60
C GLU A 210 -21.17 -21.90 35.53
N ASP A 211 -22.18 -21.03 35.73
CA ASP A 211 -23.36 -21.30 36.54
C ASP A 211 -24.19 -22.46 36.00
N LEU A 212 -24.34 -22.55 34.66
CA LEU A 212 -25.04 -23.66 34.01
C LEU A 212 -24.30 -24.99 34.15
N ILE A 213 -22.98 -25.00 34.04
CA ILE A 213 -22.14 -26.18 34.24
C ILE A 213 -22.20 -26.62 35.71
N ALA A 214 -22.14 -25.69 36.66
CA ALA A 214 -22.32 -25.98 38.08
C ALA A 214 -23.69 -26.56 38.40
N GLY A 215 -24.72 -26.19 37.61
CA GLY A 215 -26.07 -26.74 37.64
C GLY A 215 -26.21 -28.14 37.00
N GLY A 216 -25.11 -28.73 36.49
CA GLY A 216 -25.08 -30.08 35.91
C GLY A 216 -25.24 -30.15 34.39
N MET A 217 -25.21 -29.04 33.69
CA MET A 217 -25.26 -29.01 32.22
C MET A 217 -23.84 -29.29 31.64
N ASP A 218 -23.77 -30.01 30.53
CA ASP A 218 -22.51 -30.19 29.81
C ASP A 218 -22.01 -28.86 29.19
N GLU A 219 -20.72 -28.73 29.03
CA GLU A 219 -20.08 -27.48 28.59
C GLU A 219 -20.55 -27.02 27.20
N GLU A 220 -20.74 -27.96 26.27
CA GLU A 220 -21.17 -27.63 24.90
C GLU A 220 -22.60 -27.07 24.86
N THR A 221 -23.49 -27.69 25.66
CA THR A 221 -24.87 -27.22 25.81
C THR A 221 -24.91 -25.91 26.59
N ALA A 222 -24.16 -25.78 27.69
CA ALA A 222 -24.10 -24.57 28.49
C ALA A 222 -23.66 -23.35 27.65
N LYS A 223 -22.69 -23.51 26.79
CA LYS A 223 -22.25 -22.45 25.85
C LYS A 223 -23.36 -21.99 24.89
N LYS A 224 -24.26 -22.88 24.49
CA LYS A 224 -25.37 -22.54 23.58
C LYS A 224 -26.58 -22.00 24.34
N GLU A 225 -26.77 -22.43 25.57
CA GLU A 225 -27.94 -22.16 26.38
C GLU A 225 -27.80 -20.93 27.29
N ALA A 226 -26.61 -20.31 27.34
CA ALA A 226 -26.36 -19.10 28.13
C ALA A 226 -27.42 -18.02 27.86
N PRO A 227 -28.14 -17.52 28.88
CA PRO A 227 -29.25 -16.57 28.73
C PRO A 227 -28.86 -15.32 27.92
N CYS A 228 -27.73 -14.69 28.22
CA CYS A 228 -27.31 -13.48 27.52
C CYS A 228 -27.05 -13.73 26.01
N LEU A 229 -26.60 -14.94 25.65
CA LEU A 229 -26.40 -15.28 24.24
C LEU A 229 -27.73 -15.40 23.51
N LYS A 230 -28.74 -16.02 24.13
CA LYS A 230 -30.10 -16.11 23.59
C LYS A 230 -30.72 -14.72 23.44
N GLU A 231 -30.62 -13.88 24.48
CA GLU A 231 -31.10 -12.49 24.43
C GLU A 231 -30.43 -11.69 23.29
N ALA A 232 -29.14 -11.90 23.04
CA ALA A 232 -28.44 -11.24 21.93
C ALA A 232 -28.96 -11.71 20.56
N HIS A 233 -29.30 -13.01 20.42
CA HIS A 233 -29.93 -13.54 19.21
C HIS A 233 -31.36 -13.00 19.02
N GLU A 234 -32.15 -12.94 20.08
CA GLU A 234 -33.48 -12.34 20.05
C GLU A 234 -33.44 -10.86 19.67
N MET A 235 -32.44 -10.13 20.18
CA MET A 235 -32.20 -8.73 19.81
C MET A 235 -31.91 -8.59 18.32
N LEU A 236 -31.10 -9.49 17.72
CA LEU A 236 -30.85 -9.50 16.29
C LEU A 236 -32.13 -9.76 15.49
N GLN A 237 -32.97 -10.72 15.92
CA GLN A 237 -34.26 -11.01 15.28
C GLN A 237 -35.17 -9.77 15.33
N LYS A 238 -35.24 -9.08 16.46
CA LYS A 238 -36.01 -7.82 16.61
C LYS A 238 -35.46 -6.73 15.67
N TRP A 239 -34.13 -6.60 15.57
CA TRP A 239 -33.52 -5.68 14.65
C TRP A 239 -33.90 -5.98 13.18
N GLU A 240 -33.87 -7.24 12.77
CA GLU A 240 -34.27 -7.70 11.43
C GLU A 240 -35.77 -7.47 11.16
N ALA A 241 -36.62 -7.66 12.18
CA ALA A 241 -38.06 -7.40 12.13
C ALA A 241 -38.41 -5.90 12.11
N GLY A 242 -37.39 -5.00 12.29
CA GLY A 242 -37.60 -3.55 12.27
C GLY A 242 -38.08 -2.95 13.60
N ASP A 243 -37.87 -3.65 14.72
CA ASP A 243 -38.22 -3.14 16.06
C ASP A 243 -37.57 -1.79 16.30
N LYS A 244 -38.40 -0.80 16.64
CA LYS A 244 -37.96 0.60 16.72
C LYS A 244 -36.97 0.83 17.86
N GLU A 245 -37.17 0.27 19.01
CA GLU A 245 -36.33 0.48 20.20
C GLU A 245 -34.92 -0.09 19.97
N VAL A 246 -34.89 -1.34 19.41
CA VAL A 246 -33.63 -2.01 19.08
C VAL A 246 -32.87 -1.25 17.99
N ARG A 247 -33.57 -0.77 16.95
CA ARG A 247 -32.94 0.02 15.88
C ARG A 247 -32.46 1.39 16.32
N ASP A 248 -33.18 2.05 17.21
CA ASP A 248 -32.77 3.35 17.78
C ASP A 248 -31.49 3.17 18.65
N LEU A 249 -31.43 2.12 19.46
CA LEU A 249 -30.22 1.80 20.23
C LEU A 249 -29.03 1.43 19.32
N TRP A 250 -29.28 0.58 18.33
CA TRP A 250 -28.28 0.21 17.33
C TRP A 250 -27.73 1.43 16.59
N ALA A 251 -28.58 2.33 16.11
CA ALA A 251 -28.16 3.53 15.40
C ALA A 251 -27.33 4.46 16.30
N ARG A 252 -27.71 4.60 17.57
CA ARG A 252 -26.98 5.40 18.55
C ARG A 252 -25.59 4.87 18.81
N MET A 253 -25.46 3.59 19.14
CA MET A 253 -24.18 2.99 19.48
C MET A 253 -23.24 2.88 18.27
N ASN A 254 -23.77 2.52 17.09
CA ASN A 254 -22.99 2.56 15.84
C ASN A 254 -22.53 3.99 15.51
N GLY A 255 -23.35 5.01 15.75
CA GLY A 255 -22.97 6.42 15.59
C GLY A 255 -21.76 6.79 16.44
N TRP A 256 -21.67 6.31 17.68
CA TRP A 256 -20.50 6.50 18.53
C TRP A 256 -19.24 5.84 17.96
N VAL A 257 -19.37 4.58 17.51
CA VAL A 257 -18.25 3.82 16.95
C VAL A 257 -17.75 4.45 15.67
N LEU A 258 -18.65 4.81 14.75
CA LEU A 258 -18.29 5.41 13.46
C LEU A 258 -17.54 6.74 13.65
N LYS A 259 -17.98 7.56 14.61
CA LYS A 259 -17.27 8.78 14.98
C LYS A 259 -15.86 8.48 15.49
N GLY A 260 -15.72 7.44 16.34
CA GLY A 260 -14.41 6.98 16.82
C GLY A 260 -13.50 6.50 15.69
N PHE A 261 -14.04 5.73 14.73
CA PHE A 261 -13.28 5.31 13.55
C PHE A 261 -12.81 6.49 12.70
N ASP A 262 -13.66 7.51 12.50
CA ASP A 262 -13.29 8.72 11.76
C ASP A 262 -12.11 9.45 12.42
N GLU A 263 -12.06 9.49 13.75
CA GLU A 263 -10.95 10.07 14.50
C GLU A 263 -9.65 9.28 14.28
N SER A 264 -9.68 7.94 14.34
CA SER A 264 -8.52 7.09 14.07
C SER A 264 -8.07 7.17 12.61
N TYR A 265 -9.00 7.18 11.64
CA TYR A 265 -8.66 7.35 10.22
C TYR A 265 -8.00 8.71 9.97
N LYS A 266 -8.50 9.77 10.59
CA LYS A 266 -7.92 11.11 10.52
C LYS A 266 -6.48 11.13 11.06
N ALA A 267 -6.25 10.49 12.23
CA ALA A 267 -4.93 10.38 12.82
C ALA A 267 -3.95 9.63 11.91
N LEU A 268 -4.43 8.63 11.17
CA LEU A 268 -3.63 7.88 10.18
C LEU A 268 -3.51 8.60 8.82
N GLY A 269 -4.26 9.67 8.58
CA GLY A 269 -4.32 10.35 7.27
C GLY A 269 -5.00 9.54 6.18
N ILE A 270 -6.01 8.71 6.54
CA ILE A 270 -6.74 7.81 5.65
C ILE A 270 -8.14 8.38 5.38
N THR A 271 -8.59 8.25 4.14
CA THR A 271 -9.92 8.68 3.69
C THR A 271 -10.51 7.63 2.76
N PHE A 272 -11.84 7.59 2.68
CA PHE A 272 -12.59 6.74 1.76
C PHE A 272 -13.48 7.60 0.86
N ASP A 273 -13.58 7.21 -0.42
CA ASP A 273 -14.48 7.86 -1.39
C ASP A 273 -15.90 7.32 -1.22
N LYS A 274 -16.03 6.06 -0.78
CA LYS A 274 -17.31 5.40 -0.53
C LYS A 274 -17.24 4.49 0.69
N VAL A 275 -18.25 4.61 1.55
CA VAL A 275 -18.46 3.69 2.67
C VAL A 275 -19.70 2.86 2.40
N TYR A 276 -19.57 1.54 2.48
CA TYR A 276 -20.68 0.58 2.48
C TYR A 276 -20.93 0.09 3.89
N TYR A 277 -22.18 -0.27 4.17
CA TYR A 277 -22.61 -0.81 5.46
C TYR A 277 -23.23 -2.19 5.26
N GLU A 278 -22.84 -3.16 6.08
CA GLU A 278 -23.41 -4.51 6.03
C GLU A 278 -24.93 -4.48 6.20
N SER A 279 -25.45 -3.62 7.08
CA SER A 279 -26.89 -3.39 7.28
C SER A 279 -27.67 -3.03 6.01
N GLN A 280 -26.97 -2.51 4.97
CA GLN A 280 -27.55 -2.13 3.68
C GLN A 280 -27.27 -3.14 2.58
N THR A 281 -26.24 -3.99 2.74
CA THR A 281 -25.78 -4.90 1.70
C THR A 281 -26.14 -6.37 1.96
N TYR A 282 -26.52 -6.73 3.19
CA TYR A 282 -26.72 -8.13 3.58
C TYR A 282 -27.84 -8.87 2.80
N LEU A 283 -28.75 -8.12 2.15
CA LEU A 283 -29.79 -8.68 1.29
C LEU A 283 -29.37 -8.81 -0.17
N LEU A 284 -28.22 -8.20 -0.53
CA LEU A 284 -27.69 -8.32 -1.89
C LEU A 284 -27.28 -9.76 -2.18
N GLY A 285 -27.39 -10.16 -3.43
CA GLY A 285 -27.02 -11.49 -3.86
C GLY A 285 -28.17 -12.51 -3.89
N LYS A 286 -29.30 -12.28 -3.20
CA LYS A 286 -30.47 -13.19 -3.32
C LYS A 286 -31.01 -13.29 -4.75
N GLU A 287 -30.97 -12.17 -5.49
CA GLU A 287 -31.37 -12.18 -6.90
C GLU A 287 -30.37 -12.96 -7.78
N LEU A 288 -29.08 -12.85 -7.48
CA LEU A 288 -28.05 -13.64 -8.16
C LEU A 288 -28.20 -15.14 -7.87
N VAL A 289 -28.61 -15.50 -6.65
CA VAL A 289 -28.90 -16.91 -6.31
C VAL A 289 -30.08 -17.41 -7.15
N ARG A 290 -31.16 -16.63 -7.28
CA ARG A 290 -32.27 -16.98 -8.16
C ARG A 290 -31.82 -17.15 -9.60
N LYS A 291 -31.08 -16.18 -10.13
CA LYS A 291 -30.50 -16.26 -11.48
C LYS A 291 -29.66 -17.52 -11.68
N GLY A 292 -28.82 -17.85 -10.71
CA GLY A 292 -27.97 -19.05 -10.77
C GLY A 292 -28.77 -20.35 -10.73
N LEU A 293 -29.91 -20.40 -10.02
CA LEU A 293 -30.85 -21.52 -10.05
C LEU A 293 -31.50 -21.65 -11.44
N ASP A 294 -31.98 -20.54 -12.01
CA ASP A 294 -32.59 -20.51 -13.35
C ASP A 294 -31.60 -20.94 -14.45
N MET A 295 -30.32 -20.62 -14.29
CA MET A 295 -29.23 -21.05 -15.18
C MET A 295 -28.76 -22.50 -14.95
N GLY A 296 -29.22 -23.16 -13.89
CA GLY A 296 -28.73 -24.48 -13.50
C GLY A 296 -27.32 -24.53 -12.93
N VAL A 297 -26.75 -23.35 -12.59
CA VAL A 297 -25.43 -23.21 -11.93
C VAL A 297 -25.51 -23.55 -10.45
N PHE A 298 -26.64 -23.26 -9.82
CA PHE A 298 -26.92 -23.58 -8.42
C PHE A 298 -27.97 -24.67 -8.30
N VAL A 299 -27.91 -25.41 -7.22
CA VAL A 299 -28.82 -26.53 -6.93
C VAL A 299 -29.54 -26.27 -5.61
N LYS A 300 -30.86 -26.49 -5.60
CA LYS A 300 -31.66 -26.45 -4.39
C LYS A 300 -31.83 -27.88 -3.86
N ASP A 301 -31.34 -28.10 -2.64
CA ASP A 301 -31.48 -29.39 -1.95
C ASP A 301 -32.90 -29.58 -1.37
N PRO A 302 -33.32 -30.83 -1.04
CA PRO A 302 -34.67 -31.12 -0.53
C PRO A 302 -35.05 -30.39 0.76
N ASP A 303 -34.06 -29.99 1.58
CA ASP A 303 -34.25 -29.21 2.80
C ASP A 303 -34.52 -27.72 2.56
N GLY A 304 -34.44 -27.28 1.28
CA GLY A 304 -34.64 -25.90 0.88
C GLY A 304 -33.34 -25.09 0.77
N SER A 305 -32.23 -25.63 1.21
CA SER A 305 -30.90 -24.95 1.08
C SER A 305 -30.45 -24.89 -0.37
N VAL A 306 -29.67 -23.83 -0.71
CA VAL A 306 -29.12 -23.62 -2.06
C VAL A 306 -27.61 -23.69 -2.04
N TRP A 307 -27.07 -24.47 -2.96
CA TRP A 307 -25.65 -24.77 -3.06
C TRP A 307 -25.10 -24.50 -4.46
N CYS A 308 -23.81 -24.13 -4.51
CA CYS A 308 -23.01 -24.16 -5.71
C CYS A 308 -22.04 -25.35 -5.64
N ASP A 309 -22.07 -26.23 -6.64
CA ASP A 309 -21.14 -27.36 -6.74
C ASP A 309 -19.85 -26.88 -7.43
N LEU A 310 -18.75 -26.95 -6.69
CA LEU A 310 -17.41 -26.58 -7.13
C LEU A 310 -16.45 -27.78 -7.16
N THR A 311 -16.97 -29.02 -7.04
CA THR A 311 -16.15 -30.23 -6.95
C THR A 311 -15.37 -30.51 -8.24
N ALA A 312 -15.93 -30.17 -9.40
CA ALA A 312 -15.23 -30.23 -10.68
C ALA A 312 -14.05 -29.25 -10.78
N ASP A 313 -14.05 -28.21 -9.97
CA ASP A 313 -12.97 -27.20 -9.88
C ASP A 313 -11.98 -27.50 -8.74
N GLY A 314 -12.11 -28.66 -8.09
CA GLY A 314 -11.24 -29.09 -6.99
C GLY A 314 -11.57 -28.46 -5.63
N LEU A 315 -12.76 -27.90 -5.47
CA LEU A 315 -13.24 -27.28 -4.24
C LEU A 315 -14.50 -28.02 -3.73
N ASP A 316 -14.93 -27.71 -2.51
CA ASP A 316 -16.14 -28.27 -1.93
C ASP A 316 -17.42 -27.62 -2.47
N ARG A 317 -18.58 -28.30 -2.30
CA ARG A 317 -19.89 -27.65 -2.48
C ARG A 317 -19.99 -26.45 -1.54
N LYS A 318 -20.47 -25.32 -2.05
CA LYS A 318 -20.58 -24.07 -1.28
C LYS A 318 -22.03 -23.72 -1.01
N LEU A 319 -22.39 -23.62 0.26
CA LEU A 319 -23.70 -23.16 0.70
C LEU A 319 -23.87 -21.66 0.37
N LEU A 320 -25.00 -21.30 -0.21
CA LEU A 320 -25.40 -19.93 -0.54
C LEU A 320 -26.60 -19.46 0.30
N ILE A 321 -27.61 -20.30 0.42
CA ILE A 321 -28.81 -20.05 1.25
C ILE A 321 -29.02 -21.23 2.18
N ARG A 322 -29.26 -20.98 3.45
CA ARG A 322 -29.58 -22.00 4.42
C ARG A 322 -31.01 -22.48 4.23
N SER A 323 -31.36 -23.62 4.84
CA SER A 323 -32.71 -24.21 4.80
C SER A 323 -33.81 -23.27 5.34
N ASP A 324 -33.46 -22.37 6.25
CA ASP A 324 -34.34 -21.32 6.78
C ASP A 324 -34.51 -20.11 5.86
N GLY A 325 -33.87 -20.10 4.67
CA GLY A 325 -33.92 -19.00 3.71
C GLY A 325 -32.94 -17.85 3.99
N THR A 326 -32.07 -17.96 5.00
CA THR A 326 -31.05 -16.95 5.31
C THR A 326 -29.81 -17.09 4.42
N SER A 327 -29.27 -15.96 4.01
CA SER A 327 -28.03 -15.89 3.21
C SER A 327 -26.81 -16.16 4.09
N VAL A 328 -25.74 -16.67 3.49
CA VAL A 328 -24.41 -16.74 4.08
C VAL A 328 -23.51 -15.62 3.53
N TYR A 329 -22.34 -15.37 4.12
CA TYR A 329 -21.43 -14.28 3.73
C TYR A 329 -21.10 -14.26 2.23
N ILE A 330 -20.79 -15.41 1.64
CA ILE A 330 -20.44 -15.46 0.22
C ILE A 330 -21.57 -14.92 -0.69
N THR A 331 -22.83 -15.12 -0.33
CA THR A 331 -23.98 -14.63 -1.09
C THR A 331 -24.05 -13.11 -1.08
N GLN A 332 -23.78 -12.51 0.06
CA GLN A 332 -23.69 -11.05 0.21
C GLN A 332 -22.54 -10.49 -0.64
N ASP A 333 -21.38 -11.14 -0.62
CA ASP A 333 -20.22 -10.71 -1.37
C ASP A 333 -20.42 -10.80 -2.88
N LEU A 334 -21.13 -11.83 -3.37
CA LEU A 334 -21.55 -11.94 -4.76
C LEU A 334 -22.36 -10.71 -5.20
N GLY A 335 -23.40 -10.36 -4.43
CA GLY A 335 -24.26 -9.22 -4.75
C GLY A 335 -23.55 -7.88 -4.59
N THR A 336 -22.64 -7.75 -3.63
CA THR A 336 -21.86 -6.54 -3.41
C THR A 336 -20.86 -6.33 -4.55
N ALA A 337 -20.20 -7.39 -5.02
CA ALA A 337 -19.28 -7.32 -6.16
C ALA A 337 -20.02 -6.91 -7.43
N GLU A 338 -21.13 -7.57 -7.76
CA GLU A 338 -21.93 -7.23 -8.95
C GLU A 338 -22.37 -5.77 -8.94
N ARG A 339 -22.92 -5.32 -7.82
CA ARG A 339 -23.35 -3.92 -7.65
C ARG A 339 -22.21 -2.93 -7.88
N ARG A 340 -21.02 -3.18 -7.34
CA ARG A 340 -19.86 -2.28 -7.45
C ARG A 340 -19.34 -2.19 -8.88
N PHE A 341 -19.22 -3.32 -9.57
CA PHE A 341 -18.82 -3.34 -10.99
C PHE A 341 -19.82 -2.58 -11.85
N ALA A 342 -21.12 -2.73 -11.59
CA ALA A 342 -22.17 -2.02 -12.33
C ALA A 342 -22.21 -0.50 -12.00
N GLU A 343 -22.13 -0.14 -10.71
CA GLU A 343 -22.27 1.27 -10.25
C GLU A 343 -21.08 2.14 -10.69
N TYR A 344 -19.86 1.59 -10.67
CA TYR A 344 -18.63 2.35 -10.95
C TYR A 344 -17.97 2.00 -12.28
N HIS A 345 -18.55 1.12 -13.07
CA HIS A 345 -17.95 0.63 -14.33
C HIS A 345 -16.49 0.20 -14.12
N LEU A 346 -16.28 -0.69 -13.15
CA LEU A 346 -14.95 -1.08 -12.74
C LEU A 346 -14.25 -1.95 -13.79
N ASP A 347 -12.98 -1.66 -14.05
CA ASP A 347 -12.07 -2.55 -14.75
C ASP A 347 -11.46 -3.59 -13.83
N SER A 348 -11.26 -3.25 -12.55
CA SER A 348 -10.69 -4.17 -11.53
C SER A 348 -11.15 -3.78 -10.14
N HIS A 349 -11.20 -4.80 -9.26
CA HIS A 349 -11.47 -4.63 -7.84
C HIS A 349 -10.40 -5.32 -7.00
N VAL A 350 -9.73 -4.56 -6.14
CA VAL A 350 -8.70 -5.04 -5.21
C VAL A 350 -9.30 -5.13 -3.81
N TYR A 351 -9.34 -6.35 -3.26
CA TYR A 351 -9.70 -6.60 -1.86
C TYR A 351 -8.43 -6.75 -1.02
N VAL A 352 -8.19 -5.86 -0.09
CA VAL A 352 -7.05 -5.91 0.85
C VAL A 352 -7.49 -6.65 2.10
N VAL A 353 -7.25 -7.95 2.16
CA VAL A 353 -7.74 -8.84 3.22
C VAL A 353 -6.65 -9.83 3.63
N GLY A 354 -6.63 -10.26 4.90
CA GLY A 354 -5.67 -11.22 5.42
C GLY A 354 -5.69 -12.57 4.68
N ASN A 355 -4.57 -13.26 4.72
CA ASN A 355 -4.35 -14.50 3.98
C ASN A 355 -5.23 -15.69 4.42
N GLU A 356 -5.84 -15.60 5.60
CA GLU A 356 -6.84 -16.57 6.06
C GLU A 356 -8.09 -16.63 5.20
N GLN A 357 -8.35 -15.59 4.37
CA GLN A 357 -9.50 -15.51 3.47
C GLN A 357 -9.20 -15.96 2.03
N ASN A 358 -8.02 -16.52 1.76
CA ASN A 358 -7.63 -16.98 0.41
C ASN A 358 -8.68 -17.89 -0.23
N TYR A 359 -9.16 -18.89 0.52
CA TYR A 359 -10.19 -19.82 0.05
C TYR A 359 -11.50 -19.10 -0.30
N HIS A 360 -11.91 -18.16 0.54
CA HIS A 360 -13.15 -17.40 0.32
C HIS A 360 -13.11 -16.61 -1.01
N PHE A 361 -12.02 -15.90 -1.29
CA PHE A 361 -11.89 -15.16 -2.55
C PHE A 361 -11.74 -16.05 -3.78
N GLN A 362 -11.11 -17.21 -3.65
CA GLN A 362 -11.07 -18.21 -4.71
C GLN A 362 -12.50 -18.68 -5.06
N VAL A 363 -13.31 -19.00 -4.06
CA VAL A 363 -14.72 -19.39 -4.22
C VAL A 363 -15.53 -18.26 -4.82
N LEU A 364 -15.38 -17.01 -4.34
CA LEU A 364 -16.10 -15.85 -4.84
C LEU A 364 -15.88 -15.66 -6.35
N LYS A 365 -14.63 -15.63 -6.79
CA LYS A 365 -14.27 -15.51 -8.21
C LYS A 365 -14.88 -16.60 -9.06
N LEU A 366 -14.80 -17.84 -8.60
CA LEU A 366 -15.26 -19.00 -9.34
C LEU A 366 -16.78 -19.00 -9.51
N ILE A 367 -17.52 -18.66 -8.45
CA ILE A 367 -19.00 -18.57 -8.52
C ILE A 367 -19.41 -17.44 -9.49
N LEU A 368 -18.78 -16.27 -9.41
CA LEU A 368 -19.05 -15.16 -10.34
C LEU A 368 -18.77 -15.55 -11.79
N LYS A 369 -17.69 -16.29 -12.04
CA LYS A 369 -17.34 -16.82 -13.35
C LYS A 369 -18.42 -17.80 -13.87
N LYS A 370 -18.90 -18.71 -13.03
CA LYS A 370 -19.99 -19.64 -13.36
C LYS A 370 -21.32 -18.91 -13.65
N LEU A 371 -21.56 -17.76 -13.03
CA LEU A 371 -22.70 -16.89 -13.31
C LEU A 371 -22.54 -16.07 -14.60
N GLY A 372 -21.41 -16.19 -15.31
CA GLY A 372 -21.16 -15.54 -16.60
C GLY A 372 -20.62 -14.11 -16.49
N PHE A 373 -20.09 -13.71 -15.35
CA PHE A 373 -19.45 -12.40 -15.20
C PHE A 373 -18.00 -12.44 -15.70
N GLU A 374 -17.75 -11.87 -16.89
CA GLU A 374 -16.41 -11.82 -17.52
C GLU A 374 -15.38 -11.07 -16.65
N TRP A 375 -15.81 -10.05 -15.91
CA TRP A 375 -14.95 -9.28 -15.00
C TRP A 375 -14.53 -10.03 -13.74
N SER A 376 -15.03 -11.24 -13.51
CA SER A 376 -14.65 -12.04 -12.33
C SER A 376 -13.15 -12.29 -12.23
N ASP A 377 -12.44 -12.40 -13.37
CA ASP A 377 -10.99 -12.57 -13.40
C ASP A 377 -10.24 -11.29 -12.98
N ASN A 378 -10.90 -10.13 -13.01
CA ASN A 378 -10.36 -8.82 -12.62
C ASN A 378 -10.54 -8.51 -11.11
N ILE A 379 -11.09 -9.43 -10.34
CA ILE A 379 -11.06 -9.37 -8.87
C ILE A 379 -9.69 -9.83 -8.39
N PHE A 380 -9.01 -8.98 -7.63
CA PHE A 380 -7.71 -9.28 -7.05
C PHE A 380 -7.79 -9.30 -5.52
N HIS A 381 -7.42 -10.41 -4.90
CA HIS A 381 -7.24 -10.50 -3.46
C HIS A 381 -5.78 -10.16 -3.13
N LEU A 382 -5.55 -8.94 -2.62
CA LEU A 382 -4.27 -8.57 -2.03
C LEU A 382 -4.19 -9.25 -0.65
N SER A 383 -3.80 -10.51 -0.69
CA SER A 383 -3.62 -11.37 0.48
C SER A 383 -2.38 -10.92 1.25
N TYR A 384 -2.54 -10.45 2.47
CA TYR A 384 -1.42 -10.04 3.28
C TYR A 384 -1.21 -10.94 4.50
N GLY A 385 0.08 -11.07 4.90
CA GLY A 385 0.47 -11.80 6.11
C GLY A 385 0.14 -11.03 7.38
N MET A 386 0.00 -11.71 8.50
CA MET A 386 -0.34 -11.12 9.79
C MET A 386 0.79 -10.23 10.34
N VAL A 387 0.43 -9.30 11.20
CA VAL A 387 1.39 -8.55 12.02
C VAL A 387 1.36 -9.12 13.43
N GLU A 388 2.54 -9.40 13.96
CA GLU A 388 2.73 -9.94 15.30
C GLU A 388 3.56 -8.95 16.15
N LEU A 389 3.44 -9.08 17.47
CA LEU A 389 4.24 -8.35 18.44
C LEU A 389 5.31 -9.27 19.02
N PRO A 390 6.41 -8.72 19.61
CA PRO A 390 7.42 -9.51 20.30
C PRO A 390 6.84 -10.44 21.37
N GLU A 391 5.74 -10.03 22.00
CA GLU A 391 5.04 -10.78 23.05
C GLU A 391 4.12 -11.89 22.49
N GLY A 392 3.95 -12.00 21.17
CA GLY A 392 3.17 -13.05 20.51
C GLY A 392 1.93 -12.56 19.75
N LYS A 393 1.03 -13.51 19.40
CA LYS A 393 -0.19 -13.22 18.61
C LYS A 393 -1.22 -12.46 19.43
N MET A 394 -1.86 -11.47 18.79
CA MET A 394 -2.96 -10.70 19.36
C MET A 394 -4.24 -11.54 19.49
N LYS A 395 -4.90 -11.52 20.67
CA LYS A 395 -6.18 -12.16 20.92
C LYS A 395 -7.24 -11.14 21.33
N SER A 396 -8.17 -10.84 20.45
CA SER A 396 -9.20 -9.79 20.67
C SER A 396 -10.22 -10.10 21.77
N ARG A 397 -10.42 -11.37 22.12
CA ARG A 397 -11.38 -11.78 23.16
C ARG A 397 -10.84 -11.69 24.59
N GLU A 398 -9.55 -11.54 24.75
CA GLU A 398 -8.86 -11.55 26.05
C GLU A 398 -8.26 -10.17 26.42
N GLY A 399 -8.59 -9.09 25.68
CA GLY A 399 -8.07 -7.75 25.97
C GLY A 399 -6.58 -7.55 25.65
N THR A 400 -5.95 -8.48 24.93
CA THR A 400 -4.52 -8.44 24.60
C THR A 400 -4.24 -7.93 23.17
N VAL A 401 -5.14 -7.12 22.62
CA VAL A 401 -4.98 -6.51 21.30
C VAL A 401 -4.37 -5.13 21.47
N VAL A 402 -3.30 -4.83 20.71
CA VAL A 402 -2.76 -3.46 20.69
C VAL A 402 -3.73 -2.56 19.95
N ASP A 403 -4.32 -1.66 20.69
CA ASP A 403 -5.21 -0.61 20.19
C ASP A 403 -4.48 0.30 19.21
N ALA A 404 -5.19 0.76 18.17
CA ALA A 404 -4.60 1.60 17.14
C ALA A 404 -4.22 3.00 17.66
N ASP A 405 -5.08 3.59 18.48
CA ASP A 405 -4.87 4.93 19.01
C ASP A 405 -3.73 4.93 20.03
N ASP A 406 -3.67 3.90 20.91
CA ASP A 406 -2.58 3.70 21.86
C ASP A 406 -1.23 3.53 21.14
N LEU A 407 -1.23 2.81 20.01
CA LEU A 407 -0.01 2.64 19.22
C LEU A 407 0.43 3.95 18.57
N ILE A 408 -0.48 4.72 18.00
CA ILE A 408 -0.18 6.03 17.41
C ILE A 408 0.39 6.96 18.50
N GLN A 409 -0.22 6.98 19.68
CA GLN A 409 0.25 7.79 20.82
C GLN A 409 1.65 7.35 21.27
N LYS A 410 1.90 6.05 21.39
CA LYS A 410 3.22 5.51 21.71
C LYS A 410 4.28 5.93 20.70
N MET A 411 3.96 5.89 19.42
CA MET A 411 4.88 6.32 18.36
C MET A 411 5.20 7.81 18.44
N TYR A 412 4.22 8.64 18.81
CA TYR A 412 4.43 10.06 19.09
C TYR A 412 5.40 10.27 20.26
N GLU A 413 5.22 9.54 21.36
CA GLU A 413 6.06 9.65 22.55
C GLU A 413 7.51 9.21 22.29
N GLU A 414 7.71 8.11 21.56
CA GLU A 414 9.03 7.64 21.15
C GLU A 414 9.72 8.66 20.21
N ALA A 415 8.97 9.24 19.27
CA ALA A 415 9.48 10.29 18.38
C ALA A 415 9.88 11.54 19.15
N ARG A 416 9.09 11.95 20.14
CA ARG A 416 9.39 13.07 21.04
C ARG A 416 10.67 12.81 21.82
N ALA A 417 10.76 11.69 22.52
CA ALA A 417 11.92 11.34 23.33
C ALA A 417 13.21 11.36 22.51
N THR A 418 13.21 10.70 21.34
CA THR A 418 14.37 10.62 20.46
C THR A 418 14.76 11.99 19.86
N SER A 419 13.78 12.83 19.55
CA SER A 419 14.02 14.15 18.96
C SER A 419 14.55 15.15 20.01
N ASP A 420 14.02 15.11 21.22
CA ASP A 420 14.43 15.99 22.33
C ASP A 420 15.88 15.69 22.78
N GLU A 421 16.30 14.42 22.77
CA GLU A 421 17.70 14.02 23.04
C GLU A 421 18.69 14.66 22.06
N SER A 422 18.27 14.94 20.82
CA SER A 422 19.14 15.56 19.81
C SER A 422 19.48 17.02 20.09
N GLY A 423 18.68 17.73 20.87
CA GLY A 423 18.85 19.15 21.23
C GLY A 423 18.70 20.15 20.07
N LYS A 424 18.31 19.70 18.88
CA LYS A 424 18.27 20.52 17.64
C LYS A 424 17.01 21.35 17.47
N LEU A 425 16.00 21.15 18.31
CA LEU A 425 14.68 21.75 18.17
C LEU A 425 14.46 22.95 19.10
N ALA A 426 15.51 23.50 19.69
CA ALA A 426 15.41 24.56 20.71
C ALA A 426 14.69 25.82 20.18
N ASP A 427 14.84 26.13 18.91
CA ASP A 427 14.28 27.34 18.26
C ASP A 427 12.84 27.13 17.72
N MET A 428 12.24 25.94 17.90
CA MET A 428 10.88 25.65 17.44
C MET A 428 9.84 25.92 18.53
N SER A 429 8.66 26.38 18.12
CA SER A 429 7.51 26.48 19.02
C SER A 429 7.06 25.08 19.49
N GLU A 430 6.42 25.00 20.66
CA GLU A 430 5.90 23.71 21.16
C GLU A 430 4.85 23.11 20.23
N GLU A 431 4.05 23.95 19.55
CA GLU A 431 3.08 23.50 18.56
C GLU A 431 3.77 22.86 17.32
N ASP A 432 4.85 23.48 16.82
CA ASP A 432 5.59 22.94 15.68
C ASP A 432 6.36 21.67 16.06
N LYS A 433 6.89 21.60 17.27
CA LYS A 433 7.48 20.37 17.81
C LYS A 433 6.46 19.24 17.88
N ALA A 434 5.27 19.51 18.40
CA ALA A 434 4.19 18.51 18.47
C ALA A 434 3.80 17.98 17.09
N LYS A 435 3.67 18.86 16.10
CA LYS A 435 3.42 18.46 14.69
C LYS A 435 4.56 17.61 14.14
N LEU A 436 5.81 17.99 14.43
CA LEU A 436 6.99 17.25 13.98
C LEU A 436 7.06 15.85 14.60
N TYR A 437 6.83 15.72 15.93
CA TYR A 437 6.82 14.42 16.60
C TYR A 437 5.75 13.50 16.04
N HIS A 438 4.56 14.05 15.75
CA HIS A 438 3.48 13.29 15.11
C HIS A 438 3.88 12.82 13.71
N MET A 439 4.47 13.70 12.90
CA MET A 439 4.95 13.38 11.55
C MET A 439 6.05 12.29 11.58
N ILE A 440 6.99 12.37 12.51
CA ILE A 440 8.07 11.39 12.66
C ILE A 440 7.50 10.06 13.14
N GLY A 441 6.67 10.07 14.18
CA GLY A 441 6.06 8.85 14.75
C GLY A 441 5.20 8.10 13.74
N LEU A 442 4.32 8.80 13.03
CA LEU A 442 3.52 8.20 11.95
C LEU A 442 4.40 7.75 10.78
N GLY A 443 5.40 8.53 10.39
CA GLY A 443 6.34 8.17 9.35
C GLY A 443 7.08 6.87 9.67
N ALA A 444 7.52 6.72 10.92
CA ALA A 444 8.16 5.49 11.42
C ALA A 444 7.22 4.29 11.36
N LEU A 445 6.00 4.42 11.88
CA LEU A 445 4.98 3.37 11.89
C LEU A 445 4.63 2.93 10.46
N LYS A 446 4.27 3.87 9.61
CA LYS A 446 3.85 3.61 8.22
C LYS A 446 4.97 2.94 7.43
N TYR A 447 6.16 3.51 7.47
CA TYR A 447 7.31 2.97 6.73
C TYR A 447 7.66 1.55 7.18
N PHE A 448 7.73 1.31 8.49
CA PHE A 448 8.08 0.00 9.03
C PHE A 448 7.12 -1.09 8.56
N ILE A 449 5.81 -0.80 8.54
CA ILE A 449 4.78 -1.73 8.09
C ILE A 449 4.83 -1.94 6.57
N ILE A 450 5.03 -0.87 5.79
CA ILE A 450 4.90 -0.89 4.33
C ILE A 450 6.16 -1.42 3.64
N LYS A 451 7.36 -1.22 4.21
CA LYS A 451 8.62 -1.68 3.59
C LYS A 451 8.73 -3.19 3.42
N VAL A 452 7.91 -3.95 4.13
CA VAL A 452 7.86 -5.42 4.07
C VAL A 452 6.87 -5.84 2.98
N ASP A 453 7.24 -6.85 2.18
CA ASP A 453 6.35 -7.44 1.19
C ASP A 453 4.99 -7.78 1.84
N PRO A 454 3.85 -7.37 1.24
CA PRO A 454 2.54 -7.61 1.82
C PRO A 454 2.26 -9.07 2.19
N LYS A 455 2.74 -10.03 1.40
CA LYS A 455 2.50 -11.47 1.62
C LYS A 455 3.22 -12.05 2.83
N LYS A 456 4.23 -11.34 3.37
CA LYS A 456 5.01 -11.82 4.50
C LYS A 456 4.35 -11.46 5.83
N THR A 457 4.35 -12.39 6.77
CA THR A 457 4.11 -12.07 8.20
C THR A 457 5.26 -11.22 8.71
N MET A 458 4.95 -10.26 9.57
CA MET A 458 5.95 -9.35 10.12
C MET A 458 5.81 -9.23 11.64
N LEU A 459 6.95 -8.99 12.28
CA LEU A 459 7.03 -8.61 13.69
C LEU A 459 7.18 -7.08 13.77
N PHE A 460 6.26 -6.41 14.46
CA PHE A 460 6.33 -4.97 14.66
C PHE A 460 7.03 -4.63 15.97
N ASN A 461 8.12 -3.84 15.88
CA ASN A 461 8.85 -3.33 17.04
C ASN A 461 8.88 -1.79 16.99
N PRO A 462 8.19 -1.09 17.92
CA PRO A 462 8.15 0.37 17.94
C PRO A 462 9.53 1.03 18.01
N LYS A 463 10.42 0.52 18.85
CA LYS A 463 11.77 1.10 19.05
C LYS A 463 12.65 0.99 17.82
N GLU A 464 12.61 -0.15 17.12
CA GLU A 464 13.37 -0.33 15.87
C GLU A 464 12.82 0.53 14.74
N SER A 465 11.53 0.85 14.75
CA SER A 465 10.89 1.64 13.69
C SER A 465 11.30 3.10 13.70
N ILE A 466 11.74 3.65 14.85
CA ILE A 466 12.08 5.07 15.04
C ILE A 466 13.59 5.36 14.86
N ASP A 467 14.43 4.38 14.56
CA ASP A 467 15.87 4.56 14.38
C ASP A 467 16.19 5.50 13.20
N PHE A 468 17.00 6.53 13.45
CA PHE A 468 17.44 7.50 12.44
C PHE A 468 18.60 7.02 11.57
N ASN A 469 19.20 5.88 11.85
CA ASN A 469 20.38 5.35 11.12
C ASN A 469 20.05 4.08 10.32
N GLY A 470 18.88 3.48 10.54
CA GLY A 470 18.46 2.24 9.91
C GLY A 470 17.64 2.43 8.63
N ASN A 471 17.13 1.32 8.09
CA ASN A 471 16.14 1.35 7.01
C ASN A 471 14.76 1.69 7.61
N THR A 472 14.52 2.97 7.86
CA THR A 472 13.36 3.51 8.60
C THR A 472 12.79 4.76 7.94
N GLY A 473 11.53 5.09 8.26
CA GLY A 473 10.92 6.35 7.85
C GLY A 473 11.69 7.58 8.33
N PRO A 474 12.07 7.66 9.62
CA PRO A 474 12.85 8.77 10.16
C PRO A 474 14.20 8.99 9.48
N PHE A 475 14.89 7.95 9.02
CA PHE A 475 16.11 8.10 8.22
C PHE A 475 15.86 8.90 6.92
N ILE A 476 14.76 8.58 6.23
CA ILE A 476 14.40 9.26 4.96
C ILE A 476 13.93 10.69 5.26
N GLN A 477 13.12 10.87 6.32
CA GLN A 477 12.65 12.18 6.77
C GLN A 477 13.82 13.10 7.14
N TYR A 478 14.80 12.59 7.88
CA TYR A 478 16.00 13.34 8.23
C TYR A 478 16.85 13.68 6.99
N THR A 479 16.95 12.76 6.04
CA THR A 479 17.65 13.00 4.77
C THR A 479 16.99 14.14 3.99
N HIS A 480 15.66 14.15 3.89
CA HIS A 480 14.93 15.24 3.25
C HIS A 480 15.14 16.57 3.97
N ALA A 481 14.99 16.62 5.29
CA ALA A 481 15.20 17.83 6.09
C ALA A 481 16.63 18.38 5.93
N ARG A 482 17.64 17.50 5.81
CA ARG A 482 19.03 17.86 5.51
C ARG A 482 19.15 18.57 4.16
N ILE A 483 18.56 18.01 3.11
CA ILE A 483 18.55 18.64 1.79
C ILE A 483 17.91 20.04 1.87
N ARG A 484 16.72 20.13 2.48
CA ARG A 484 16.03 21.41 2.65
C ARG A 484 16.87 22.43 3.43
N SER A 485 17.66 21.99 4.40
CA SER A 485 18.59 22.85 5.13
C SER A 485 19.71 23.37 4.25
N ILE A 486 20.25 22.55 3.35
CA ILE A 486 21.29 22.98 2.39
C ILE A 486 20.73 24.03 1.45
N LEU A 487 19.54 23.80 0.90
CA LEU A 487 18.88 24.73 -0.03
C LEU A 487 18.55 26.07 0.64
N ARG A 488 18.07 26.06 1.90
CA ARG A 488 17.87 27.31 2.67
C ARG A 488 19.18 28.09 2.87
N LYS A 489 20.26 27.41 3.23
CA LYS A 489 21.57 28.05 3.39
C LYS A 489 22.11 28.61 2.07
N ALA A 490 21.80 27.99 0.93
CA ALA A 490 22.10 28.53 -0.38
C ALA A 490 21.34 29.84 -0.63
N ALA A 491 20.02 29.84 -0.35
CA ALA A 491 19.18 31.03 -0.48
C ALA A 491 19.63 32.18 0.45
N GLU A 492 20.00 31.88 1.71
CA GLU A 492 20.53 32.84 2.68
C GLU A 492 21.84 33.48 2.19
N LYS A 493 22.61 32.77 1.37
CA LYS A 493 23.82 33.30 0.70
C LYS A 493 23.54 34.01 -0.63
N GLY A 494 22.28 34.16 -1.02
CA GLY A 494 21.87 34.77 -2.29
C GLY A 494 22.19 33.92 -3.52
N ILE A 495 22.39 32.61 -3.38
CA ILE A 495 22.69 31.72 -4.50
C ILE A 495 21.39 31.34 -5.20
N GLU A 496 21.17 31.86 -6.39
CA GLU A 496 20.08 31.47 -7.29
C GLU A 496 20.53 30.28 -8.14
N TYR A 497 19.79 29.17 -8.07
CA TYR A 497 20.11 27.91 -8.77
C TYR A 497 19.05 27.43 -9.77
N ALA A 498 17.84 27.99 -9.73
CA ALA A 498 16.76 27.64 -10.64
C ALA A 498 17.03 28.18 -12.07
N ALA A 499 18.10 27.67 -12.71
CA ALA A 499 18.48 28.08 -14.06
C ALA A 499 17.85 27.16 -15.13
N SER A 500 17.32 27.77 -16.20
CA SER A 500 16.93 27.06 -17.41
C SER A 500 17.54 27.74 -18.62
N PRO A 501 18.34 27.06 -19.45
CA PRO A 501 18.75 25.65 -19.34
C PRO A 501 19.76 25.40 -18.21
N LEU A 502 19.79 24.15 -17.73
CA LEU A 502 20.78 23.73 -16.74
C LEU A 502 22.22 23.85 -17.32
N PRO A 503 23.20 24.25 -16.51
CA PRO A 503 24.60 24.27 -16.96
C PRO A 503 25.06 22.83 -17.22
N LYS A 504 25.72 22.62 -18.37
CA LYS A 504 26.37 21.34 -18.69
C LYS A 504 27.75 21.33 -18.02
N VAL A 505 27.96 20.42 -17.10
CA VAL A 505 29.17 20.31 -16.29
C VAL A 505 29.78 18.91 -16.38
N GLU A 506 31.02 18.75 -15.97
CA GLU A 506 31.63 17.45 -15.76
C GLU A 506 31.02 16.83 -14.48
N LEU A 507 30.23 15.77 -14.64
CA LEU A 507 29.56 15.07 -13.54
C LEU A 507 30.49 14.03 -12.90
N SER A 508 30.58 14.03 -11.60
CA SER A 508 31.26 12.97 -10.86
C SER A 508 30.50 11.64 -10.95
N ALA A 509 31.20 10.53 -10.74
CA ALA A 509 30.57 9.19 -10.71
C ALA A 509 29.42 9.06 -9.70
N LYS A 510 29.45 9.85 -8.60
CA LYS A 510 28.38 9.87 -7.59
C LYS A 510 27.17 10.65 -8.06
N GLU A 511 27.37 11.76 -8.74
CA GLU A 511 26.28 12.55 -9.34
C GLU A 511 25.58 11.74 -10.44
N ILE A 512 26.34 11.08 -11.31
CA ILE A 512 25.79 10.14 -12.31
C ILE A 512 24.96 9.03 -11.63
N ARG A 513 25.43 8.48 -10.50
CA ARG A 513 24.70 7.45 -9.77
C ARG A 513 23.37 7.94 -9.22
N LEU A 514 23.33 9.17 -8.70
CA LEU A 514 22.07 9.80 -8.25
C LEU A 514 21.12 10.02 -9.42
N ILE A 515 21.60 10.51 -10.58
CA ILE A 515 20.79 10.71 -11.79
C ILE A 515 20.22 9.36 -12.28
N LYS A 516 21.03 8.29 -12.28
CA LYS A 516 20.55 6.92 -12.60
C LYS A 516 19.40 6.49 -11.69
N LEU A 517 19.54 6.67 -10.37
CA LEU A 517 18.49 6.33 -9.41
C LEU A 517 17.23 7.16 -9.64
N LEU A 518 17.35 8.48 -9.85
CA LEU A 518 16.21 9.34 -10.18
C LEU A 518 15.48 8.82 -11.41
N ASN A 519 16.20 8.50 -12.48
CA ASN A 519 15.61 8.00 -13.73
C ASN A 519 14.84 6.68 -13.58
N THR A 520 15.14 5.86 -12.56
CA THR A 520 14.40 4.61 -12.34
C THR A 520 13.04 4.81 -11.68
N PHE A 521 12.71 5.98 -11.16
CA PHE A 521 11.51 6.21 -10.36
C PHE A 521 10.19 5.86 -11.08
N PRO A 522 9.95 6.29 -12.34
CA PRO A 522 8.74 5.91 -13.06
C PRO A 522 8.60 4.39 -13.23
N ALA A 523 9.70 3.70 -13.53
CA ALA A 523 9.72 2.24 -13.64
C ALA A 523 9.41 1.55 -12.31
N LYS A 524 9.86 2.13 -11.17
CA LYS A 524 9.53 1.62 -9.84
C LYS A 524 8.05 1.78 -9.49
N ILE A 525 7.42 2.85 -9.95
CA ILE A 525 5.96 3.02 -9.81
C ILE A 525 5.23 1.95 -10.62
N ALA A 526 5.62 1.71 -11.87
CA ALA A 526 5.03 0.67 -12.70
C ALA A 526 5.20 -0.73 -12.09
N GLU A 527 6.41 -1.08 -11.64
CA GLU A 527 6.73 -2.34 -10.97
C GLU A 527 5.87 -2.53 -9.71
N GLY A 528 5.83 -1.52 -8.84
CA GLY A 528 5.05 -1.58 -7.61
C GLY A 528 3.55 -1.71 -7.87
N ALA A 529 3.01 -0.97 -8.84
CA ALA A 529 1.60 -1.02 -9.20
C ALA A 529 1.21 -2.38 -9.78
N GLN A 530 2.03 -2.95 -10.67
CA GLN A 530 1.81 -4.28 -11.23
C GLN A 530 1.83 -5.38 -10.17
N ALA A 531 2.72 -5.24 -9.17
CA ALA A 531 2.84 -6.18 -8.06
C ALA A 531 1.86 -5.92 -6.91
N TYR A 532 1.11 -4.82 -6.93
CA TYR A 532 0.34 -4.31 -5.79
C TYR A 532 1.20 -4.21 -4.51
N SER A 533 2.45 -3.82 -4.66
CA SER A 533 3.45 -3.84 -3.58
C SER A 533 4.07 -2.46 -3.35
N PRO A 534 3.58 -1.69 -2.37
CA PRO A 534 4.18 -0.41 -2.02
C PRO A 534 5.59 -0.55 -1.42
N ALA A 535 5.99 -1.77 -1.01
CA ALA A 535 7.35 -2.05 -0.55
C ALA A 535 8.42 -1.73 -1.62
N VAL A 536 8.08 -1.81 -2.91
CA VAL A 536 8.97 -1.41 -4.01
C VAL A 536 9.34 0.07 -3.88
N ILE A 537 8.35 0.93 -3.61
CA ILE A 537 8.55 2.37 -3.45
C ILE A 537 9.28 2.68 -2.14
N ALA A 538 8.97 1.97 -1.05
CA ALA A 538 9.64 2.15 0.23
C ALA A 538 11.15 1.86 0.12
N ASN A 539 11.51 0.74 -0.49
CA ASN A 539 12.91 0.37 -0.70
C ASN A 539 13.62 1.34 -1.66
N TYR A 540 12.94 1.78 -2.73
CA TYR A 540 13.49 2.80 -3.63
C TYR A 540 13.79 4.13 -2.89
N ALA A 541 12.86 4.62 -2.07
CA ALA A 541 13.07 5.84 -1.30
C ALA A 541 14.25 5.73 -0.33
N TYR A 542 14.41 4.56 0.31
CA TYR A 542 15.55 4.29 1.16
C TYR A 542 16.88 4.28 0.39
N ASP A 543 16.93 3.59 -0.75
CA ASP A 543 18.13 3.52 -1.57
C ASP A 543 18.55 4.91 -2.07
N LEU A 544 17.59 5.73 -2.50
CA LEU A 544 17.83 7.11 -2.92
C LEU A 544 18.35 7.98 -1.77
N ALA A 545 17.75 7.89 -0.60
CA ALA A 545 18.19 8.61 0.60
C ALA A 545 19.58 8.17 1.06
N LYS A 546 19.88 6.88 1.02
CA LYS A 546 21.18 6.30 1.38
C LYS A 546 22.27 6.78 0.42
N GLU A 547 22.03 6.73 -0.88
CA GLU A 547 22.99 7.18 -1.89
C GLU A 547 23.27 8.69 -1.77
N PHE A 548 22.24 9.50 -1.51
CA PHE A 548 22.42 10.93 -1.23
C PHE A 548 23.28 11.16 0.02
N ASN A 549 23.06 10.43 1.12
CA ASN A 549 23.86 10.62 2.33
C ASN A 549 25.35 10.27 2.10
N GLN A 550 25.64 9.24 1.29
CA GLN A 550 27.01 8.91 0.88
C GLN A 550 27.62 10.00 0.00
N TYR A 551 26.85 10.55 -0.96
CA TYR A 551 27.28 11.67 -1.79
C TYR A 551 27.59 12.90 -0.95
N TYR A 552 26.68 13.30 -0.04
CA TYR A 552 26.81 14.48 0.79
C TYR A 552 28.00 14.40 1.76
N HIS A 553 28.29 13.21 2.28
CA HIS A 553 29.44 13.00 3.17
C HIS A 553 30.76 13.37 2.48
N ASP A 554 30.90 13.01 1.21
CA ASP A 554 32.15 13.18 0.45
C ASP A 554 32.18 14.47 -0.40
N THR A 555 31.02 15.13 -0.56
CA THR A 555 30.87 16.30 -1.44
C THR A 555 30.29 17.48 -0.66
N PRO A 556 31.11 18.41 -0.18
CA PRO A 556 30.62 19.59 0.54
C PRO A 556 30.04 20.61 -0.45
N ILE A 557 28.77 20.45 -0.82
CA ILE A 557 28.06 21.14 -1.91
C ILE A 557 28.25 22.67 -1.85
N LEU A 558 28.02 23.31 -0.69
CA LEU A 558 28.09 24.76 -0.54
C LEU A 558 29.56 25.34 -0.49
N LYS A 559 30.56 24.47 -0.60
CA LYS A 559 31.98 24.87 -0.69
C LYS A 559 32.52 24.79 -2.12
N GLU A 560 31.69 24.42 -3.09
CA GLU A 560 32.05 24.41 -4.50
C GLU A 560 32.30 25.83 -4.99
N GLU A 561 33.43 26.05 -5.64
CA GLU A 561 33.86 27.35 -6.15
C GLU A 561 33.37 27.61 -7.59
N ASN A 562 33.18 26.56 -8.36
CA ASN A 562 32.62 26.67 -9.71
C ASN A 562 31.09 26.86 -9.62
N GLU A 563 30.63 28.05 -10.01
CA GLU A 563 29.23 28.43 -9.94
C GLU A 563 28.29 27.49 -10.72
N ASP A 564 28.70 27.01 -11.90
CA ASP A 564 27.89 26.12 -12.72
C ASP A 564 27.76 24.75 -12.08
N VAL A 565 28.84 24.22 -11.51
CA VAL A 565 28.83 22.97 -10.75
C VAL A 565 27.98 23.11 -9.48
N LEU A 566 28.13 24.23 -8.76
CA LEU A 566 27.33 24.52 -7.58
C LEU A 566 25.82 24.56 -7.91
N LYS A 567 25.43 25.30 -8.96
CA LYS A 567 24.05 25.40 -9.42
C LYS A 567 23.49 24.02 -9.81
N MET A 568 24.25 23.26 -10.62
CA MET A 568 23.85 21.90 -11.00
C MET A 568 23.62 21.00 -9.76
N ARG A 569 24.54 21.04 -8.77
CA ARG A 569 24.40 20.26 -7.52
C ARG A 569 23.18 20.65 -6.70
N LEU A 570 22.88 21.96 -6.60
CA LEU A 570 21.69 22.44 -5.91
C LEU A 570 20.40 21.98 -6.61
N VAL A 571 20.35 22.04 -7.95
CA VAL A 571 19.22 21.50 -8.71
C VAL A 571 19.09 19.99 -8.52
N LEU A 572 20.21 19.25 -8.52
CA LEU A 572 20.21 17.79 -8.33
C LEU A 572 19.60 17.41 -6.97
N ILE A 573 20.01 18.06 -5.89
CA ILE A 573 19.48 17.75 -4.56
C ILE A 573 18.03 18.23 -4.37
N ASP A 574 17.62 19.32 -5.02
CA ASP A 574 16.23 19.78 -4.99
C ASP A 574 15.31 18.80 -5.73
N THR A 575 15.73 18.34 -6.90
CA THR A 575 15.04 17.27 -7.66
C THR A 575 14.93 15.99 -6.83
N LEU A 576 16.02 15.59 -6.16
CA LEU A 576 16.03 14.43 -5.28
C LEU A 576 15.05 14.60 -4.11
N SER A 577 15.00 15.79 -3.50
CA SER A 577 14.03 16.13 -2.46
C SER A 577 12.59 16.01 -2.96
N ALA A 578 12.30 16.48 -4.18
CA ALA A 578 10.98 16.38 -4.79
C ALA A 578 10.58 14.91 -5.05
N VAL A 579 11.50 14.10 -5.59
CA VAL A 579 11.26 12.67 -5.83
C VAL A 579 11.06 11.90 -4.52
N LEU A 580 11.86 12.17 -3.47
CA LEU A 580 11.65 11.59 -2.14
C LEU A 580 10.27 11.95 -1.60
N ARG A 581 9.86 13.22 -1.73
CA ARG A 581 8.53 13.67 -1.28
C ARG A 581 7.40 12.94 -2.01
N LYS A 582 7.54 12.76 -3.32
CA LYS A 582 6.56 12.03 -4.13
C LYS A 582 6.53 10.54 -3.76
N ALA A 583 7.68 9.90 -3.63
CA ALA A 583 7.78 8.50 -3.22
C ALA A 583 7.18 8.25 -1.83
N MET A 584 7.52 9.07 -0.84
CA MET A 584 6.97 8.96 0.51
C MET A 584 5.48 9.34 0.55
N GLY A 585 5.04 10.26 -0.29
CA GLY A 585 3.62 10.62 -0.47
C GLY A 585 2.78 9.44 -0.98
N ILE A 586 3.32 8.59 -1.87
CA ILE A 586 2.68 7.33 -2.30
C ILE A 586 2.50 6.39 -1.10
N LEU A 587 3.41 6.40 -0.14
CA LEU A 587 3.29 5.62 1.10
C LEU A 587 2.41 6.30 2.17
N GLY A 588 1.85 7.47 1.87
CA GLY A 588 1.09 8.27 2.83
C GLY A 588 1.95 8.86 3.97
N ILE A 589 3.24 9.07 3.73
CA ILE A 589 4.21 9.57 4.71
C ILE A 589 4.63 11.00 4.34
N GLU A 590 4.49 11.90 5.29
CA GLU A 590 4.92 13.29 5.15
C GLU A 590 6.40 13.46 5.47
N LEU A 591 7.03 14.42 4.79
CA LEU A 591 8.44 14.75 5.00
C LEU A 591 8.58 16.16 5.60
N PRO A 592 9.31 16.32 6.73
CA PRO A 592 9.51 17.61 7.37
C PRO A 592 10.49 18.49 6.59
N GLU A 593 10.27 19.81 6.63
CA GLU A 593 11.20 20.79 6.09
C GLU A 593 12.39 21.04 7.03
N ARG A 594 12.22 20.80 8.34
CA ARG A 594 13.24 20.94 9.40
C ARG A 594 13.13 19.77 10.38
N MET A 595 14.26 19.34 10.91
CA MET A 595 14.33 18.24 11.85
C MET A 595 15.59 18.32 12.72
#